data_1f8b928bd8411f8596846e126e813e75
#
_entry.id   1f8b928bd8411f8596846e126e813e75
#
_cell.length_a   1.000
_cell.length_b   1.000
_cell.length_c   1.000
_cell.angle_alpha   90.00
_cell.angle_beta   90.00
_cell.angle_gamma   90.00
#
_symmetry.space_group_name_H-M   'P 1'
#
loop_
_entity.id
_entity.type
_entity.pdbx_description
1 polymer ?
#
loop_
_entity_poly.entity_id
_entity_poly.type
_entity_poly.pdbx_seq_one_letter_code
_entity_poly.pdbx_strand_id
1 'polypeptide(L)'
;MFDVQNVTKSFCLHHQGGAELTVLNNVSFKVSAGECVALVGPSGAGKSTMLRMLYGNYLLQKGAISIGNTSIGSATPRHILAMRNCKLGYVSQFLRVLPRVSTLKVVCEPMIKAGLLSKDAEVRARNLLSQLRIPESLWELSPLTFSGGEQQRVNIARGMGPAYPGLLLDEPTASLDPENRETVLNLVKGARDQGAAIIGIFHDKMARDLVCDREIDLTDLSGSVDHG
;
A
#
# COMPACT_ATOMS: atom_id res chain seq x y z
N MET A 1 7.44 -5.77 12.28
CA MET A 1 7.04 -6.35 10.99
C MET A 1 7.87 -5.78 9.83
N PHE A 2 7.94 -4.48 9.68
CA PHE A 2 8.85 -3.80 8.75
C PHE A 2 10.10 -3.32 9.46
N ASP A 3 11.27 -3.51 8.87
CA ASP A 3 12.56 -2.99 9.35
C ASP A 3 13.29 -2.38 8.14
N VAL A 4 13.51 -1.08 8.18
CA VAL A 4 14.17 -0.27 7.16
C VAL A 4 15.43 0.33 7.79
N GLN A 5 16.60 0.08 7.19
CA GLN A 5 17.90 0.47 7.74
C GLN A 5 18.77 1.16 6.68
N ASN A 6 19.10 2.43 6.91
CA ASN A 6 20.03 3.23 6.11
C ASN A 6 19.74 3.22 4.61
N VAL A 7 18.44 3.25 4.24
CA VAL A 7 18.00 3.12 2.85
C VAL A 7 18.24 4.41 2.10
N THR A 8 18.98 4.31 0.99
CA THR A 8 19.20 5.40 0.04
C THR A 8 18.71 4.96 -1.33
N LYS A 9 18.00 5.86 -2.02
CA LYS A 9 17.48 5.65 -3.38
C LYS A 9 17.64 6.88 -4.24
N SER A 10 18.34 6.71 -5.37
CA SER A 10 18.49 7.72 -6.40
C SER A 10 17.93 7.24 -7.73
N PHE A 11 17.55 8.17 -8.59
CA PHE A 11 17.13 7.92 -9.97
C PHE A 11 18.01 8.72 -10.93
N CYS A 12 18.47 8.09 -12.00
CA CYS A 12 19.17 8.75 -13.08
C CYS A 12 18.17 9.34 -14.08
N LEU A 13 18.24 10.66 -14.33
CA LEU A 13 17.38 11.39 -15.25
C LEU A 13 18.02 11.40 -16.65
N HIS A 14 17.90 10.31 -17.40
CA HIS A 14 18.54 10.15 -18.71
C HIS A 14 18.22 11.28 -19.71
N HIS A 15 17.01 11.87 -19.62
CA HIS A 15 16.57 12.98 -20.49
C HIS A 15 17.07 14.35 -20.02
N GLN A 16 17.75 14.45 -18.87
CA GLN A 16 18.31 15.68 -18.31
C GLN A 16 19.81 15.54 -18.07
N GLY A 17 20.54 15.11 -19.11
CA GLY A 17 22.00 15.01 -19.06
C GLY A 17 22.56 13.94 -18.11
N GLY A 18 21.73 12.99 -17.67
CA GLY A 18 22.18 11.95 -16.73
C GLY A 18 22.24 12.41 -15.27
N ALA A 19 21.62 13.52 -14.92
CA ALA A 19 21.57 14.03 -13.55
C ALA A 19 21.02 12.96 -12.59
N GLU A 20 21.66 12.81 -11.43
CA GLU A 20 21.21 11.89 -10.37
C GLU A 20 20.33 12.63 -9.36
N LEU A 21 19.09 12.17 -9.20
CA LEU A 21 18.14 12.69 -8.22
C LEU A 21 18.06 11.73 -7.04
N THR A 22 18.62 12.09 -5.89
CA THR A 22 18.45 11.34 -4.65
C THR A 22 17.10 11.65 -4.03
N VAL A 23 16.25 10.63 -3.94
CA VAL A 23 14.87 10.74 -3.42
C VAL A 23 14.77 10.29 -1.97
N LEU A 24 15.56 9.30 -1.57
CA LEU A 24 15.67 8.83 -0.18
C LEU A 24 17.14 8.84 0.21
N ASN A 25 17.47 9.39 1.37
CA ASN A 25 18.84 9.44 1.85
C ASN A 25 18.92 8.94 3.29
N ASN A 26 19.58 7.79 3.48
CA ASN A 26 19.88 7.19 4.79
C ASN A 26 18.65 6.98 5.70
N VAL A 27 17.49 6.63 5.14
CA VAL A 27 16.24 6.49 5.88
C VAL A 27 16.23 5.21 6.70
N SER A 28 15.88 5.32 7.99
CA SER A 28 15.77 4.18 8.91
C SER A 28 14.53 4.30 9.79
N PHE A 29 13.73 3.23 9.85
CA PHE A 29 12.59 3.12 10.75
C PHE A 29 12.13 1.66 10.89
N LYS A 30 11.33 1.38 11.92
CA LYS A 30 10.68 0.08 12.14
C LYS A 30 9.18 0.28 12.35
N VAL A 31 8.39 -0.71 11.92
CA VAL A 31 6.95 -0.78 12.20
C VAL A 31 6.62 -2.17 12.73
N SER A 32 5.98 -2.21 13.89
CA SER A 32 5.62 -3.43 14.60
C SER A 32 4.29 -4.01 14.09
N ALA A 33 3.99 -5.25 14.45
CA ALA A 33 2.64 -5.82 14.27
C ALA A 33 1.63 -5.03 15.11
N GLY A 34 0.45 -4.78 14.56
CA GLY A 34 -0.58 -3.97 15.21
C GLY A 34 -0.29 -2.47 15.26
N GLU A 35 0.71 -1.98 14.55
CA GLU A 35 1.07 -0.57 14.46
C GLU A 35 0.71 0.00 13.08
N CYS A 36 0.07 1.17 13.06
CA CYS A 36 -0.20 1.94 11.86
C CYS A 36 0.63 3.22 11.84
N VAL A 37 1.43 3.42 10.80
CA VAL A 37 2.35 4.55 10.68
C VAL A 37 2.05 5.33 9.40
N ALA A 38 1.96 6.66 9.52
CA ALA A 38 1.86 7.56 8.37
C ALA A 38 3.24 8.00 7.90
N LEU A 39 3.54 7.85 6.60
CA LEU A 39 4.65 8.55 5.97
C LEU A 39 4.21 9.96 5.62
N VAL A 40 4.91 10.96 6.17
CA VAL A 40 4.63 12.39 5.93
C VAL A 40 5.84 13.08 5.29
N GLY A 41 5.64 14.32 4.85
CA GLY A 41 6.62 15.14 4.15
C GLY A 41 6.02 15.81 2.91
N PRO A 42 6.69 16.80 2.32
CA PRO A 42 6.22 17.52 1.14
C PRO A 42 6.06 16.61 -0.08
N SER A 43 5.46 17.15 -1.15
CA SER A 43 5.45 16.45 -2.45
C SER A 43 6.89 16.24 -2.91
N GLY A 44 7.19 15.04 -3.42
CA GLY A 44 8.55 14.68 -3.83
C GLY A 44 9.45 14.12 -2.72
N ALA A 45 9.06 14.14 -1.43
CA ALA A 45 9.84 13.59 -0.31
C ALA A 45 10.09 12.06 -0.35
N GLY A 46 9.67 11.38 -1.40
CA GLY A 46 9.95 9.95 -1.57
C GLY A 46 8.93 8.99 -0.92
N LYS A 47 7.80 9.47 -0.40
CA LYS A 47 6.78 8.64 0.28
C LYS A 47 6.32 7.44 -0.57
N SER A 48 5.81 7.67 -1.78
CA SER A 48 5.39 6.59 -2.69
C SER A 48 6.58 5.76 -3.19
N THR A 49 7.80 6.35 -3.27
CA THR A 49 9.02 5.61 -3.57
C THR A 49 9.33 4.60 -2.46
N MET A 50 9.23 5.01 -1.20
CA MET A 50 9.41 4.12 -0.05
C MET A 50 8.39 2.98 -0.06
N LEU A 51 7.08 3.26 -0.27
CA LEU A 51 6.06 2.20 -0.38
C LEU A 51 6.37 1.22 -1.51
N ARG A 52 6.81 1.71 -2.68
CA ARG A 52 7.18 0.86 -3.83
C ARG A 52 8.43 0.03 -3.57
N MET A 53 9.39 0.54 -2.79
CA MET A 53 10.57 -0.24 -2.36
C MET A 53 10.17 -1.33 -1.37
N LEU A 54 9.33 -1.02 -0.38
CA LEU A 54 8.78 -2.01 0.55
C LEU A 54 7.99 -3.11 -0.17
N TYR A 55 7.24 -2.74 -1.21
CA TYR A 55 6.53 -3.72 -2.03
C TYR A 55 7.45 -4.50 -2.98
N GLY A 56 8.74 -4.14 -3.07
CA GLY A 56 9.72 -4.78 -3.95
C GLY A 56 9.57 -4.41 -5.43
N ASN A 57 8.97 -3.27 -5.76
CA ASN A 57 8.87 -2.76 -7.14
C ASN A 57 10.15 -2.04 -7.59
N TYR A 58 10.92 -1.52 -6.64
CA TYR A 58 12.22 -0.89 -6.92
C TYR A 58 13.34 -1.68 -6.26
N LEU A 59 14.45 -1.80 -6.97
CA LEU A 59 15.66 -2.40 -6.43
C LEU A 59 16.23 -1.53 -5.31
N LEU A 60 16.65 -2.20 -4.25
CA LEU A 60 17.42 -1.60 -3.16
C LEU A 60 18.83 -1.27 -3.67
N GLN A 61 19.26 0.00 -3.53
CA GLN A 61 20.59 0.45 -3.92
C GLN A 61 21.56 0.43 -2.74
N LYS A 62 21.15 0.98 -1.58
CA LYS A 62 21.93 0.98 -0.34
C LYS A 62 21.00 0.75 0.84
N GLY A 63 21.55 0.22 1.93
CA GLY A 63 20.83 -0.09 3.16
C GLY A 63 20.21 -1.49 3.15
N ALA A 64 19.25 -1.73 4.03
CA ALA A 64 18.54 -2.98 4.15
C ALA A 64 17.03 -2.76 4.37
N ILE A 65 16.20 -3.63 3.79
CA ILE A 65 14.76 -3.68 4.04
C ILE A 65 14.41 -5.13 4.35
N SER A 66 13.75 -5.34 5.48
CA SER A 66 13.20 -6.64 5.87
C SER A 66 11.70 -6.54 6.17
N ILE A 67 10.94 -7.52 5.71
CA ILE A 67 9.50 -7.67 5.96
C ILE A 67 9.27 -9.04 6.59
N GLY A 68 8.97 -9.05 7.88
CA GLY A 68 9.04 -10.27 8.69
C GLY A 68 10.46 -10.87 8.59
N ASN A 69 10.55 -12.12 8.14
CA ASN A 69 11.83 -12.83 7.95
C ASN A 69 12.36 -12.74 6.51
N THR A 70 11.81 -11.86 5.67
CA THR A 70 12.22 -11.77 4.26
C THR A 70 13.02 -10.48 4.03
N SER A 71 14.30 -10.61 3.65
CA SER A 71 15.13 -9.48 3.21
C SER A 71 14.83 -9.18 1.75
N ILE A 72 14.38 -7.94 1.46
CA ILE A 72 14.01 -7.51 0.10
C ILE A 72 15.21 -7.40 -0.82
N GLY A 73 16.36 -6.94 -0.31
CA GLY A 73 17.57 -6.71 -1.11
C GLY A 73 18.20 -7.99 -1.68
N SER A 74 18.02 -9.13 -0.99
CA SER A 74 18.55 -10.43 -1.40
C SER A 74 17.50 -11.41 -1.92
N ALA A 75 16.20 -11.02 -1.87
CA ALA A 75 15.10 -11.89 -2.29
C ALA A 75 15.08 -12.08 -3.81
N THR A 76 14.89 -13.31 -4.25
CA THR A 76 14.62 -13.60 -5.66
C THR A 76 13.23 -13.07 -6.06
N PRO A 77 12.97 -12.80 -7.36
CA PRO A 77 11.64 -12.40 -7.82
C PRO A 77 10.52 -13.36 -7.37
N ARG A 78 10.80 -14.66 -7.29
CA ARG A 78 9.85 -15.67 -6.81
C ARG A 78 9.51 -15.47 -5.32
N HIS A 79 10.50 -15.16 -4.49
CA HIS A 79 10.29 -14.86 -3.06
C HIS A 79 9.48 -13.57 -2.87
N ILE A 80 9.74 -12.54 -3.67
CA ILE A 80 8.95 -11.30 -3.65
C ILE A 80 7.48 -11.57 -4.02
N LEU A 81 7.23 -12.37 -5.05
CA LEU A 81 5.87 -12.76 -5.44
C LEU A 81 5.16 -13.57 -4.34
N ALA A 82 5.84 -14.53 -3.72
CA ALA A 82 5.29 -15.30 -2.60
C ALA A 82 4.94 -14.40 -1.39
N MET A 83 5.82 -13.45 -1.07
CA MET A 83 5.58 -12.46 -0.01
C MET A 83 4.34 -11.60 -0.31
N ARG A 84 4.20 -11.09 -1.54
CA ARG A 84 3.03 -10.29 -1.96
C ARG A 84 1.73 -11.09 -1.91
N ASN A 85 1.78 -12.37 -2.20
CA ASN A 85 0.58 -13.20 -2.17
C ASN A 85 0.06 -13.47 -0.75
N CYS A 86 0.96 -13.62 0.24
CA CYS A 86 0.58 -14.14 1.56
C CYS A 86 0.89 -13.19 2.73
N LYS A 87 1.82 -12.23 2.57
CA LYS A 87 2.33 -11.43 3.69
C LYS A 87 2.11 -9.93 3.55
N LEU A 88 1.93 -9.42 2.33
CA LEU A 88 1.96 -7.98 2.08
C LEU A 88 0.90 -7.54 1.09
N GLY A 89 -0.13 -6.86 1.60
CA GLY A 89 -1.13 -6.18 0.80
C GLY A 89 -0.64 -4.80 0.36
N TYR A 90 -1.11 -4.34 -0.81
CA TYR A 90 -0.82 -3.00 -1.31
C TYR A 90 -2.05 -2.39 -1.97
N VAL A 91 -2.53 -1.30 -1.40
CA VAL A 91 -3.51 -0.41 -2.01
C VAL A 91 -2.75 0.71 -2.69
N SER A 92 -2.62 0.65 -4.00
CA SER A 92 -1.94 1.68 -4.80
C SER A 92 -2.88 2.86 -5.05
N GLN A 93 -2.33 4.01 -5.41
CA GLN A 93 -3.11 5.23 -5.72
C GLN A 93 -4.15 5.02 -6.83
N PHE A 94 -3.88 4.15 -7.80
CA PHE A 94 -4.78 3.83 -8.90
C PHE A 94 -5.00 2.33 -9.03
N LEU A 95 -6.24 1.93 -9.27
CA LEU A 95 -6.59 0.55 -9.56
C LEU A 95 -5.96 0.10 -10.89
N ARG A 96 -5.21 -0.99 -10.83
CA ARG A 96 -4.64 -1.63 -12.03
C ARG A 96 -5.17 -3.05 -12.16
N VAL A 97 -6.00 -3.28 -13.16
CA VAL A 97 -6.64 -4.56 -13.43
C VAL A 97 -6.62 -4.89 -14.92
N LEU A 98 -6.78 -6.15 -15.26
CA LEU A 98 -6.95 -6.59 -16.64
C LEU A 98 -8.34 -6.18 -17.14
N PRO A 99 -8.47 -5.76 -18.42
CA PRO A 99 -9.76 -5.50 -19.02
C PRO A 99 -10.67 -6.75 -19.03
N ARG A 100 -11.97 -6.54 -18.98
CA ARG A 100 -13.00 -7.59 -19.08
C ARG A 100 -13.00 -8.62 -17.93
N VAL A 101 -12.35 -8.33 -16.81
CA VAL A 101 -12.45 -9.12 -15.57
C VAL A 101 -13.48 -8.45 -14.67
N SER A 102 -14.44 -9.22 -14.15
CA SER A 102 -15.49 -8.68 -13.28
C SER A 102 -14.92 -8.21 -11.94
N THR A 103 -15.55 -7.21 -11.33
CA THR A 103 -15.19 -6.64 -10.04
C THR A 103 -15.07 -7.71 -8.96
N LEU A 104 -16.02 -8.62 -8.90
CA LEU A 104 -16.02 -9.72 -7.94
C LEU A 104 -14.76 -10.59 -8.10
N LYS A 105 -14.39 -10.96 -9.33
CA LYS A 105 -13.16 -11.73 -9.61
C LYS A 105 -11.90 -10.95 -9.26
N VAL A 106 -11.86 -9.66 -9.55
CA VAL A 106 -10.73 -8.76 -9.19
C VAL A 106 -10.48 -8.76 -7.69
N VAL A 107 -11.54 -8.74 -6.87
CA VAL A 107 -11.44 -8.74 -5.42
C VAL A 107 -11.14 -10.14 -4.86
N CYS A 108 -11.68 -11.20 -5.45
CA CYS A 108 -11.41 -12.59 -5.03
C CYS A 108 -9.97 -13.04 -5.32
N GLU A 109 -9.38 -12.58 -6.43
CA GLU A 109 -8.08 -13.06 -6.92
C GLU A 109 -6.97 -13.07 -5.85
N PRO A 110 -6.70 -11.98 -5.11
CA PRO A 110 -5.64 -11.98 -4.09
C PRO A 110 -5.94 -12.92 -2.91
N MET A 111 -7.21 -13.09 -2.55
CA MET A 111 -7.61 -14.03 -1.50
C MET A 111 -7.35 -15.48 -1.89
N ILE A 112 -7.67 -15.85 -3.13
CA ILE A 112 -7.40 -17.19 -3.67
C ILE A 112 -5.88 -17.42 -3.76
N LYS A 113 -5.11 -16.43 -4.20
CA LYS A 113 -3.64 -16.50 -4.22
C LYS A 113 -3.02 -16.61 -2.81
N ALA A 114 -3.68 -16.05 -1.81
CA ALA A 114 -3.30 -16.19 -0.41
C ALA A 114 -3.71 -17.55 0.20
N GLY A 115 -4.41 -18.40 -0.55
CA GLY A 115 -4.77 -19.77 -0.14
C GLY A 115 -6.20 -19.96 0.33
N LEU A 116 -7.08 -18.93 0.25
CA LEU A 116 -8.49 -19.12 0.55
C LEU A 116 -9.17 -19.98 -0.53
N LEU A 117 -10.11 -20.80 -0.10
CA LEU A 117 -11.00 -21.51 -1.04
C LEU A 117 -11.84 -20.51 -1.83
N SER A 118 -12.09 -20.78 -3.10
CA SER A 118 -12.82 -19.85 -3.99
C SER A 118 -14.18 -19.43 -3.43
N LYS A 119 -14.90 -20.35 -2.78
CA LYS A 119 -16.19 -20.06 -2.15
C LYS A 119 -16.08 -19.07 -1.00
N ASP A 120 -15.07 -19.24 -0.14
CA ASP A 120 -14.84 -18.35 1.02
C ASP A 120 -14.34 -16.98 0.57
N ALA A 121 -13.48 -16.96 -0.47
CA ALA A 121 -13.02 -15.73 -1.09
C ALA A 121 -14.19 -14.93 -1.71
N GLU A 122 -15.16 -15.61 -2.34
CA GLU A 122 -16.34 -14.96 -2.90
C GLU A 122 -17.23 -14.36 -1.81
N VAL A 123 -17.53 -15.11 -0.75
CA VAL A 123 -18.31 -14.60 0.40
C VAL A 123 -17.65 -13.37 0.99
N ARG A 124 -16.34 -13.42 1.21
CA ARG A 124 -15.58 -12.29 1.77
C ARG A 124 -15.55 -11.09 0.81
N ALA A 125 -15.38 -11.33 -0.50
CA ALA A 125 -15.40 -10.29 -1.51
C ALA A 125 -16.74 -9.55 -1.58
N ARG A 126 -17.86 -10.29 -1.56
CA ARG A 126 -19.21 -9.73 -1.52
C ARG A 126 -19.41 -8.85 -0.28
N ASN A 127 -18.99 -9.32 0.89
CA ASN A 127 -19.08 -8.56 2.13
C ASN A 127 -18.26 -7.26 2.07
N LEU A 128 -17.01 -7.29 1.56
CA LEU A 128 -16.17 -6.11 1.41
C LEU A 128 -16.76 -5.11 0.40
N LEU A 129 -17.25 -5.60 -0.75
CA LEU A 129 -17.89 -4.75 -1.76
C LEU A 129 -19.15 -4.07 -1.19
N SER A 130 -19.98 -4.79 -0.42
CA SER A 130 -21.14 -4.23 0.26
C SER A 130 -20.73 -3.17 1.31
N GLN A 131 -19.75 -3.47 2.17
CA GLN A 131 -19.23 -2.52 3.16
C GLN A 131 -18.70 -1.24 2.50
N LEU A 132 -18.03 -1.37 1.36
CA LEU A 132 -17.52 -0.27 0.55
C LEU A 132 -18.57 0.34 -0.39
N ARG A 133 -19.85 -0.04 -0.25
CA ARG A 133 -20.99 0.52 -0.99
C ARG A 133 -20.82 0.46 -2.50
N ILE A 134 -20.25 -0.62 -3.00
CA ILE A 134 -20.27 -0.93 -4.42
C ILE A 134 -21.60 -1.64 -4.72
N PRO A 135 -22.48 -1.07 -5.58
CA PRO A 135 -23.75 -1.69 -5.92
C PRO A 135 -23.58 -3.10 -6.50
N GLU A 136 -24.48 -4.03 -6.13
CA GLU A 136 -24.41 -5.41 -6.61
C GLU A 136 -24.48 -5.51 -8.14
N SER A 137 -25.22 -4.60 -8.79
CA SER A 137 -25.31 -4.51 -10.25
C SER A 137 -23.94 -4.27 -10.93
N LEU A 138 -22.94 -3.78 -10.21
CA LEU A 138 -21.59 -3.53 -10.71
C LEU A 138 -20.64 -4.71 -10.50
N TRP A 139 -21.00 -5.71 -9.70
CA TRP A 139 -20.05 -6.77 -9.32
C TRP A 139 -19.60 -7.65 -10.47
N GLU A 140 -20.48 -7.87 -11.45
CA GLU A 140 -20.16 -8.65 -12.65
C GLU A 140 -19.58 -7.79 -13.78
N LEU A 141 -19.51 -6.47 -13.60
CA LEU A 141 -18.91 -5.56 -14.57
C LEU A 141 -17.42 -5.34 -14.31
N SER A 142 -16.70 -4.92 -15.36
CA SER A 142 -15.29 -4.54 -15.19
C SER A 142 -15.16 -3.20 -14.47
N PRO A 143 -14.34 -3.09 -13.42
CA PRO A 143 -14.20 -1.85 -12.67
C PRO A 143 -13.54 -0.72 -13.46
N LEU A 144 -12.96 -0.99 -14.64
CA LEU A 144 -12.40 0.04 -15.51
C LEU A 144 -13.45 1.01 -16.06
N THR A 145 -14.73 0.65 -16.02
CA THR A 145 -15.85 1.50 -16.49
C THR A 145 -16.46 2.34 -15.37
N PHE A 146 -15.97 2.22 -14.14
CA PHE A 146 -16.51 2.87 -12.96
C PHE A 146 -15.96 4.28 -12.77
N SER A 147 -16.63 5.08 -11.95
CA SER A 147 -16.11 6.37 -11.47
C SER A 147 -14.82 6.19 -10.67
N GLY A 148 -14.00 7.25 -10.56
CA GLY A 148 -12.74 7.20 -9.82
C GLY A 148 -12.91 6.77 -8.36
N GLY A 149 -13.99 7.22 -7.69
CA GLY A 149 -14.28 6.83 -6.31
C GLY A 149 -14.70 5.35 -6.19
N GLU A 150 -15.48 4.81 -7.15
CA GLU A 150 -15.82 3.38 -7.18
C GLU A 150 -14.58 2.52 -7.47
N GLN A 151 -13.74 2.93 -8.43
CA GLN A 151 -12.47 2.24 -8.69
C GLN A 151 -11.58 2.21 -7.45
N GLN A 152 -11.49 3.31 -6.71
CA GLN A 152 -10.70 3.37 -5.48
C GLN A 152 -11.27 2.42 -4.41
N ARG A 153 -12.58 2.36 -4.22
CA ARG A 153 -13.21 1.42 -3.28
C ARG A 153 -12.98 -0.05 -3.68
N VAL A 154 -13.03 -0.37 -4.97
CA VAL A 154 -12.67 -1.71 -5.47
C VAL A 154 -11.18 -2.01 -5.22
N ASN A 155 -10.30 -1.02 -5.41
CA ASN A 155 -8.87 -1.16 -5.11
C ASN A 155 -8.60 -1.48 -3.64
N ILE A 156 -9.34 -0.83 -2.74
CA ILE A 156 -9.29 -1.08 -1.30
C ILE A 156 -9.80 -2.49 -0.97
N ALA A 157 -10.97 -2.88 -1.52
CA ALA A 157 -11.51 -4.23 -1.34
C ALA A 157 -10.50 -5.31 -1.77
N ARG A 158 -9.85 -5.08 -2.92
CA ARG A 158 -8.81 -5.98 -3.44
C ARG A 158 -7.58 -6.05 -2.56
N GLY A 159 -7.07 -4.89 -2.12
CA GLY A 159 -5.83 -4.79 -1.34
C GLY A 159 -5.98 -5.27 0.10
N MET A 160 -7.18 -5.16 0.67
CA MET A 160 -7.50 -5.56 2.05
C MET A 160 -8.26 -6.90 2.13
N GLY A 161 -8.59 -7.50 1.00
CA GLY A 161 -9.30 -8.78 0.94
C GLY A 161 -8.66 -9.89 1.75
N PRO A 162 -7.39 -10.25 1.55
CA PRO A 162 -6.67 -11.14 2.43
C PRO A 162 -6.35 -10.47 3.77
N ALA A 163 -6.30 -11.25 4.85
CA ALA A 163 -5.83 -10.78 6.15
C ALA A 163 -4.29 -10.74 6.18
N TYR A 164 -3.71 -9.76 5.51
CA TYR A 164 -2.27 -9.62 5.42
C TYR A 164 -1.64 -9.17 6.75
N PRO A 165 -0.51 -9.79 7.17
CA PRO A 165 0.26 -9.29 8.33
C PRO A 165 0.85 -7.90 8.11
N GLY A 166 1.04 -7.48 6.86
CA GLY A 166 1.51 -6.15 6.50
C GLY A 166 0.66 -5.51 5.41
N LEU A 167 0.37 -4.21 5.53
CA LEU A 167 -0.39 -3.44 4.55
C LEU A 167 0.36 -2.16 4.17
N LEU A 168 0.39 -1.87 2.89
CA LEU A 168 0.88 -0.61 2.34
C LEU A 168 -0.28 0.12 1.69
N LEU A 169 -0.50 1.38 2.08
CA LEU A 169 -1.64 2.19 1.66
C LEU A 169 -1.14 3.49 1.01
N ASP A 170 -1.28 3.63 -0.29
CA ASP A 170 -0.87 4.81 -1.05
C ASP A 170 -2.11 5.68 -1.34
N GLU A 171 -2.39 6.65 -0.47
CA GLU A 171 -3.53 7.57 -0.55
C GLU A 171 -4.90 6.85 -0.61
N PRO A 172 -5.22 5.94 0.33
CA PRO A 172 -6.40 5.10 0.22
C PRO A 172 -7.72 5.88 0.28
N THR A 173 -7.72 7.10 0.83
CA THR A 173 -8.90 7.95 0.99
C THR A 173 -9.00 9.07 -0.03
N ALA A 174 -8.08 9.13 -1.02
CA ALA A 174 -8.15 10.11 -2.09
C ALA A 174 -9.42 9.92 -2.92
N SER A 175 -10.03 11.02 -3.34
CA SER A 175 -11.23 11.04 -4.19
C SER A 175 -12.48 10.37 -3.59
N LEU A 176 -12.52 10.16 -2.26
CA LEU A 176 -13.67 9.63 -1.55
C LEU A 176 -14.44 10.76 -0.86
N ASP A 177 -15.77 10.66 -0.90
CA ASP A 177 -16.65 11.47 -0.06
C ASP A 177 -16.46 11.13 1.44
N PRO A 178 -16.95 11.97 2.37
CA PRO A 178 -16.74 11.79 3.80
C PRO A 178 -17.20 10.43 4.33
N GLU A 179 -18.33 9.93 3.86
CA GLU A 179 -18.93 8.69 4.35
C GLU A 179 -18.15 7.44 3.89
N ASN A 180 -17.72 7.43 2.62
CA ASN A 180 -16.86 6.38 2.10
C ASN A 180 -15.45 6.43 2.72
N ARG A 181 -14.93 7.64 3.00
CA ARG A 181 -13.67 7.84 3.71
C ARG A 181 -13.71 7.20 5.10
N GLU A 182 -14.75 7.48 5.88
CA GLU A 182 -14.91 6.91 7.21
C GLU A 182 -14.96 5.37 7.16
N THR A 183 -15.70 4.82 6.21
CA THR A 183 -15.75 3.37 6.01
C THR A 183 -14.35 2.77 5.76
N VAL A 184 -13.55 3.41 4.92
CA VAL A 184 -12.17 2.97 4.63
C VAL A 184 -11.28 3.07 5.86
N LEU A 185 -11.35 4.18 6.62
CA LEU A 185 -10.57 4.35 7.84
C LEU A 185 -10.94 3.31 8.90
N ASN A 186 -12.22 2.95 9.02
CA ASN A 186 -12.67 1.89 9.91
C ASN A 186 -12.12 0.50 9.48
N LEU A 187 -12.03 0.21 8.18
CA LEU A 187 -11.39 -1.00 7.68
C LEU A 187 -9.89 -1.03 8.01
N VAL A 188 -9.19 0.09 7.84
CA VAL A 188 -7.75 0.22 8.19
C VAL A 188 -7.56 -0.01 9.69
N LYS A 189 -8.37 0.62 10.53
CA LYS A 189 -8.35 0.45 11.99
C LYS A 189 -8.60 -1.02 12.38
N GLY A 190 -9.62 -1.65 11.77
CA GLY A 190 -9.92 -3.06 12.01
C GLY A 190 -8.77 -3.99 11.63
N ALA A 191 -8.05 -3.73 10.53
CA ALA A 191 -6.87 -4.49 10.14
C ALA A 191 -5.71 -4.31 11.14
N ARG A 192 -5.45 -3.08 11.60
CA ARG A 192 -4.47 -2.79 12.66
C ARG A 192 -4.80 -3.54 13.95
N ASP A 193 -6.04 -3.45 14.40
CA ASP A 193 -6.51 -4.06 15.66
C ASP A 193 -6.46 -5.60 15.58
N GLN A 194 -6.49 -6.19 14.39
CA GLN A 194 -6.24 -7.60 14.12
C GLN A 194 -4.75 -7.96 14.03
N GLY A 195 -3.85 -7.01 14.26
CA GLY A 195 -2.41 -7.21 14.32
C GLY A 195 -1.64 -6.91 13.03
N ALA A 196 -2.28 -6.38 11.99
CA ALA A 196 -1.55 -5.97 10.79
C ALA A 196 -0.62 -4.77 11.08
N ALA A 197 0.61 -4.84 10.58
CA ALA A 197 1.50 -3.69 10.52
C ALA A 197 1.15 -2.86 9.28
N ILE A 198 0.89 -1.57 9.44
CA ILE A 198 0.39 -0.72 8.36
C ILE A 198 1.32 0.46 8.13
N ILE A 199 1.69 0.71 6.88
CA ILE A 199 2.39 1.92 6.46
C ILE A 199 1.52 2.61 5.42
N GLY A 200 1.07 3.84 5.70
CA GLY A 200 0.17 4.57 4.83
C GLY A 200 0.65 5.98 4.48
N ILE A 201 0.21 6.48 3.34
CA ILE A 201 0.27 7.88 2.97
C ILE A 201 -1.15 8.43 3.05
N PHE A 202 -1.37 9.39 3.95
CA PHE A 202 -2.66 10.04 4.11
C PHE A 202 -2.44 11.55 4.04
N HIS A 203 -3.12 12.25 3.12
CA HIS A 203 -3.01 13.70 3.02
C HIS A 203 -3.79 14.43 4.12
N ASP A 204 -4.91 13.87 4.53
CA ASP A 204 -5.77 14.45 5.55
C ASP A 204 -5.23 14.15 6.96
N LYS A 205 -4.99 15.22 7.73
CA LYS A 205 -4.53 15.10 9.12
C LYS A 205 -5.55 14.36 9.99
N MET A 206 -6.85 14.63 9.82
CA MET A 206 -7.90 13.94 10.59
C MET A 206 -7.86 12.41 10.35
N ALA A 207 -7.60 11.99 9.11
CA ALA A 207 -7.44 10.57 8.80
C ALA A 207 -6.23 9.96 9.53
N ARG A 208 -5.09 10.69 9.56
CA ARG A 208 -3.89 10.21 10.28
C ARG A 208 -4.14 10.11 11.79
N ASP A 209 -4.71 11.16 12.38
CA ASP A 209 -5.03 11.21 13.82
C ASP A 209 -6.00 10.08 14.25
N LEU A 210 -6.85 9.62 13.32
CA LEU A 210 -7.83 8.56 13.60
C LEU A 210 -7.25 7.15 13.54
N VAL A 211 -6.32 6.86 12.63
CA VAL A 211 -5.88 5.48 12.36
C VAL A 211 -4.41 5.22 12.64
N CYS A 212 -3.55 6.25 12.65
CA CYS A 212 -2.11 6.09 12.82
C CYS A 212 -1.68 6.31 14.27
N ASP A 213 -0.75 5.49 14.73
CA ASP A 213 -0.16 5.59 16.07
C ASP A 213 0.95 6.64 16.11
N ARG A 214 1.62 6.88 14.97
CA ARG A 214 2.66 7.92 14.80
C ARG A 214 2.87 8.27 13.32
N GLU A 215 3.60 9.36 13.11
CA GLU A 215 4.06 9.81 11.81
C GLU A 215 5.57 9.61 11.66
N ILE A 216 6.02 9.36 10.43
CA ILE A 216 7.43 9.33 10.04
C ILE A 216 7.62 10.38 8.97
N ASP A 217 8.34 11.46 9.31
CA ASP A 217 8.72 12.46 8.33
C ASP A 217 9.99 12.00 7.58
N LEU A 218 9.85 11.81 6.27
CA LEU A 218 10.98 11.36 5.44
C LEU A 218 12.02 12.47 5.22
N THR A 219 11.68 13.75 5.46
CA THR A 219 12.63 14.87 5.35
C THR A 219 13.55 14.94 6.56
N ASP A 220 13.05 14.65 7.76
CA ASP A 220 13.84 14.66 8.99
C ASP A 220 14.83 13.48 9.05
N LEU A 221 14.46 12.35 8.42
CA LEU A 221 15.29 11.14 8.33
C LEU A 221 16.36 11.22 7.22
N SER A 222 16.14 12.05 6.22
CA SER A 222 17.15 12.38 5.20
C SER A 222 17.96 13.56 5.72
N GLY A 223 19.08 13.33 6.42
CA GLY A 223 19.97 14.42 6.87
C GLY A 223 20.12 15.45 5.75
N SER A 224 19.97 16.73 6.12
CA SER A 224 19.93 17.92 5.25
C SER A 224 20.82 17.80 4.01
N VAL A 225 20.18 17.70 2.86
CA VAL A 225 20.87 17.94 1.58
C VAL A 225 20.98 19.45 1.46
N ASP A 226 22.16 20.00 1.73
CA ASP A 226 22.50 21.35 1.34
C ASP A 226 22.31 21.45 -0.18
N HIS A 227 21.31 22.20 -0.58
CA HIS A 227 21.17 22.68 -1.94
C HIS A 227 22.14 23.88 -2.10
N GLY A 228 23.40 23.57 -2.43
CA GLY A 228 24.38 24.57 -2.93
C GLY A 228 24.14 24.86 -4.41
#